data_47e339cf27d420af471ab79059da98cc
#
_entry.id   47e339cf27d420af471ab79059da98cc
#
_cell.length_a   1.000
_cell.length_b   1.000
_cell.length_c   1.000
_cell.angle_alpha   90.00
_cell.angle_beta   90.00
_cell.angle_gamma   90.00
#
_symmetry.space_group_name_H-M   'P 1'
#
loop_
_entity.id
_entity.type
_entity.pdbx_description
1 polymer ?
#
loop_
_entity_poly.entity_id
_entity_poly.type
_entity_poly.pdbx_seq_one_letter_code
_entity_poly.pdbx_strand_id
1 'polypeptide(L)'
;MKTIKQTNNGTPPKGERRGGFFSELAAQYKSELLDRVMPFWMQNSIDKEYGGYFTCIERNGEVYDTDKFIWLQGREVWMLATLYNKVEKKQEWLDAAIQGAEFLKKYGHDGQLNWYFSLDRQGRPLVEPYNIFSYTFAVIAFGQLYKATGKQEYADIAKKTFDIVLSKRNNPKGKWNKAVTALPQRGSGEGASAARALKDFALPMILCNVALEIEDLLPPEFLKETIDICLHEVLDVFYRPELDLIVEHVSKDGKLVDCHEGRLLNPGHAIEAMWFIMDLGKRLGRKDLIEKAVHIALREAEHGWDKEYGGIFYFMDRLGRPLQQLEWDQKLWWVHIETLITMIKGYELTGNKECLDWFMRVHEYVWSHFMDPEYPEWFGYLNRRGEVLLTLKGGKWKGCFHVPRGLMQVYQTLERIAAKE
;
A
#
# COMPACT_ATOMS: atom_id res chain seq x y z
N MET A 1 -4.44 -40.08 3.51
CA MET A 1 -3.21 -39.79 4.30
C MET A 1 -2.01 -39.98 3.39
N LYS A 2 -1.48 -38.89 2.85
CA LYS A 2 -0.17 -38.87 2.17
C LYS A 2 0.69 -37.93 2.99
N THR A 3 1.74 -38.46 3.57
CA THR A 3 2.71 -37.81 4.42
C THR A 3 3.44 -36.74 3.61
N ILE A 4 3.18 -35.47 3.92
CA ILE A 4 3.96 -34.33 3.40
C ILE A 4 5.30 -34.38 4.12
N LYS A 5 6.38 -34.59 3.37
CA LYS A 5 7.74 -34.50 3.89
C LYS A 5 7.97 -33.04 4.31
N GLN A 6 8.28 -32.87 5.61
CA GLN A 6 8.85 -31.63 6.12
C GLN A 6 10.13 -31.33 5.35
N THR A 7 10.10 -30.23 4.59
CA THR A 7 11.28 -29.64 3.99
C THR A 7 11.96 -28.75 5.03
N ASN A 8 13.25 -28.91 5.14
CA ASN A 8 14.15 -28.34 6.14
C ASN A 8 14.07 -26.80 6.22
N ASN A 9 14.22 -26.32 7.44
CA ASN A 9 14.37 -24.94 7.86
C ASN A 9 15.27 -24.09 6.93
N GLY A 10 14.69 -23.00 6.47
CA GLY A 10 15.09 -22.00 5.49
C GLY A 10 16.37 -21.20 5.70
N THR A 11 17.50 -21.82 5.97
CA THR A 11 18.82 -21.23 5.76
C THR A 11 19.50 -22.03 4.65
N PRO A 12 20.00 -21.38 3.58
CA PRO A 12 20.66 -22.11 2.49
C PRO A 12 21.84 -22.93 3.05
N PRO A 13 22.03 -24.18 2.58
CA PRO A 13 23.13 -25.01 3.01
C PRO A 13 24.47 -24.31 2.74
N LYS A 14 25.37 -24.33 3.72
CA LYS A 14 26.73 -23.78 3.58
C LYS A 14 27.44 -24.50 2.44
N GLY A 15 27.55 -23.80 1.30
CA GLY A 15 28.36 -24.30 0.17
C GLY A 15 27.73 -24.25 -1.22
N GLU A 16 26.41 -24.03 -1.38
CA GLU A 16 25.81 -23.80 -2.68
C GLU A 16 25.93 -22.31 -3.08
N ARG A 17 26.11 -22.05 -4.40
CA ARG A 17 26.26 -20.70 -4.93
C ARG A 17 25.02 -19.88 -4.56
N ARG A 18 25.17 -18.90 -3.65
CA ARG A 18 24.07 -18.04 -3.16
C ARG A 18 23.31 -17.35 -4.29
N GLY A 19 23.98 -17.03 -5.41
CA GLY A 19 23.36 -16.45 -6.58
C GLY A 19 22.25 -17.31 -7.21
N GLY A 20 22.32 -18.63 -7.09
CA GLY A 20 21.26 -19.55 -7.54
C GLY A 20 19.98 -19.41 -6.73
N PHE A 21 20.08 -19.31 -5.42
CA PHE A 21 18.94 -19.20 -4.51
C PHE A 21 18.09 -17.95 -4.76
N PHE A 22 18.71 -16.76 -4.84
CA PHE A 22 17.96 -15.53 -5.11
C PHE A 22 17.40 -15.48 -6.53
N SER A 23 18.10 -16.07 -7.51
CA SER A 23 17.62 -16.19 -8.89
C SER A 23 16.38 -17.09 -9.00
N GLU A 24 16.33 -18.20 -8.26
CA GLU A 24 15.17 -19.10 -8.22
C GLU A 24 13.96 -18.42 -7.57
N LEU A 25 14.17 -17.74 -6.45
CA LEU A 25 13.10 -16.94 -5.82
C LEU A 25 12.60 -15.83 -6.75
N ALA A 26 13.51 -15.10 -7.41
CA ALA A 26 13.14 -14.06 -8.35
C ALA A 26 12.27 -14.63 -9.49
N ALA A 27 12.65 -15.78 -10.04
CA ALA A 27 11.88 -16.45 -11.09
C ALA A 27 10.48 -16.85 -10.60
N GLN A 28 10.36 -17.35 -9.37
CA GLN A 28 9.07 -17.71 -8.75
C GLN A 28 8.13 -16.49 -8.66
N TYR A 29 8.60 -15.37 -8.10
CA TYR A 29 7.79 -14.15 -7.96
C TYR A 29 7.46 -13.52 -9.32
N LYS A 30 8.38 -13.57 -10.27
CA LYS A 30 8.18 -13.07 -11.63
C LYS A 30 7.13 -13.88 -12.39
N SER A 31 7.20 -15.20 -12.32
CA SER A 31 6.22 -16.10 -12.95
C SER A 31 4.83 -15.92 -12.31
N GLU A 32 4.74 -15.82 -10.97
CA GLU A 32 3.45 -15.55 -10.32
C GLU A 32 2.83 -14.23 -10.81
N LEU A 33 3.64 -13.18 -10.95
CA LEU A 33 3.18 -11.89 -11.48
C LEU A 33 2.71 -12.00 -12.94
N LEU A 34 3.60 -12.49 -13.83
CA LEU A 34 3.42 -12.35 -15.27
C LEU A 34 2.58 -13.45 -15.90
N ASP A 35 2.59 -14.65 -15.31
CA ASP A 35 1.91 -15.83 -15.88
C ASP A 35 0.57 -16.12 -15.17
N ARG A 36 0.32 -15.54 -13.98
CA ARG A 36 -0.90 -15.81 -13.21
C ARG A 36 -1.66 -14.54 -12.83
N VAL A 37 -1.05 -13.65 -12.04
CA VAL A 37 -1.76 -12.50 -11.44
C VAL A 37 -2.16 -11.46 -12.49
N MET A 38 -1.24 -11.04 -13.35
CA MET A 38 -1.57 -10.04 -14.38
C MET A 38 -2.53 -10.54 -15.45
N PRO A 39 -2.39 -11.78 -15.98
CA PRO A 39 -3.41 -12.34 -16.87
C PRO A 39 -4.80 -12.37 -16.26
N PHE A 40 -4.95 -12.68 -14.97
CA PHE A 40 -6.24 -12.65 -14.28
C PHE A 40 -6.87 -11.24 -14.33
N TRP A 41 -6.13 -10.19 -13.97
CA TRP A 41 -6.65 -8.82 -13.99
C TRP A 41 -6.95 -8.35 -15.42
N MET A 42 -6.05 -8.58 -16.36
CA MET A 42 -6.26 -8.22 -17.78
C MET A 42 -7.48 -8.88 -18.41
N GLN A 43 -7.80 -10.11 -18.01
CA GLN A 43 -8.93 -10.84 -18.52
C GLN A 43 -10.26 -10.40 -17.88
N ASN A 44 -10.29 -10.12 -16.57
CA ASN A 44 -11.52 -10.02 -15.80
C ASN A 44 -11.86 -8.60 -15.33
N SER A 45 -10.88 -7.68 -15.24
CA SER A 45 -11.14 -6.34 -14.70
C SER A 45 -11.59 -5.31 -15.73
N ILE A 46 -11.22 -5.44 -17.00
CA ILE A 46 -11.44 -4.39 -18.00
C ILE A 46 -12.90 -4.32 -18.42
N ASP A 47 -13.58 -3.19 -18.12
CA ASP A 47 -14.93 -2.92 -18.65
C ASP A 47 -14.84 -2.35 -20.06
N LYS A 48 -15.05 -3.23 -21.05
CA LYS A 48 -14.97 -2.88 -22.48
C LYS A 48 -16.15 -2.04 -22.97
N GLU A 49 -17.24 -1.98 -22.21
CA GLU A 49 -18.47 -1.27 -22.60
C GLU A 49 -18.46 0.19 -22.14
N TYR A 50 -18.16 0.42 -20.85
CA TYR A 50 -18.21 1.76 -20.24
C TYR A 50 -16.83 2.34 -19.89
N GLY A 51 -15.77 1.56 -20.00
CA GLY A 51 -14.42 1.97 -19.59
C GLY A 51 -14.15 1.79 -18.09
N GLY A 52 -12.91 1.99 -17.69
CA GLY A 52 -12.46 1.68 -16.32
C GLY A 52 -12.40 0.18 -16.04
N TYR A 53 -12.42 -0.17 -14.76
CA TYR A 53 -12.18 -1.56 -14.33
C TYR A 53 -13.24 -2.04 -13.36
N PHE A 54 -13.59 -3.32 -13.45
CA PHE A 54 -14.27 -4.05 -12.39
C PHE A 54 -13.25 -4.44 -11.32
N THR A 55 -13.57 -4.21 -10.07
CA THR A 55 -12.74 -4.62 -8.94
C THR A 55 -13.41 -5.67 -8.06
N CYS A 56 -14.74 -5.76 -8.10
CA CYS A 56 -15.51 -6.73 -7.36
C CYS A 56 -15.58 -8.05 -8.13
N ILE A 57 -14.59 -8.91 -7.95
CA ILE A 57 -14.37 -10.12 -8.74
C ILE A 57 -14.29 -11.34 -7.83
N GLU A 58 -15.11 -12.35 -8.14
CA GLU A 58 -15.13 -13.65 -7.48
C GLU A 58 -13.85 -14.47 -7.74
N ARG A 59 -13.71 -15.58 -7.02
CA ARG A 59 -12.57 -16.49 -7.13
C ARG A 59 -12.35 -17.00 -8.57
N ASN A 60 -13.44 -17.28 -9.28
CA ASN A 60 -13.43 -17.79 -10.64
C ASN A 60 -13.31 -16.72 -11.74
N GLY A 61 -13.25 -15.43 -11.37
CA GLY A 61 -13.16 -14.29 -12.28
C GLY A 61 -14.50 -13.64 -12.62
N GLU A 62 -15.63 -14.14 -12.12
CA GLU A 62 -16.93 -13.51 -12.33
C GLU A 62 -17.05 -12.18 -11.58
N VAL A 63 -17.61 -11.17 -12.24
CA VAL A 63 -17.89 -9.87 -11.63
C VAL A 63 -19.18 -9.97 -10.82
N TYR A 64 -19.10 -9.78 -9.49
CA TYR A 64 -20.26 -9.86 -8.60
C TYR A 64 -20.87 -8.49 -8.29
N ASP A 65 -20.14 -7.40 -8.53
CA ASP A 65 -20.60 -6.02 -8.38
C ASP A 65 -19.89 -5.13 -9.40
N THR A 66 -20.59 -4.13 -9.92
CA THR A 66 -20.06 -3.26 -10.99
C THR A 66 -19.71 -1.85 -10.55
N ASP A 67 -19.85 -1.52 -9.26
CA ASP A 67 -19.45 -0.25 -8.70
C ASP A 67 -17.94 -0.03 -8.88
N LYS A 68 -17.57 1.18 -9.26
CA LYS A 68 -16.17 1.56 -9.53
C LYS A 68 -15.64 2.47 -8.45
N PHE A 69 -14.70 1.96 -7.66
CA PHE A 69 -14.05 2.71 -6.58
C PHE A 69 -12.86 3.48 -7.14
N ILE A 70 -12.92 4.81 -7.11
CA ILE A 70 -11.97 5.68 -7.81
C ILE A 70 -10.52 5.43 -7.40
N TRP A 71 -10.27 5.20 -6.11
CA TRP A 71 -8.93 4.88 -5.62
C TRP A 71 -8.37 3.58 -6.20
N LEU A 72 -9.22 2.57 -6.45
CA LEU A 72 -8.82 1.31 -7.10
C LEU A 72 -8.67 1.48 -8.63
N GLN A 73 -9.50 2.32 -9.25
CA GLN A 73 -9.31 2.68 -10.66
C GLN A 73 -7.92 3.32 -10.87
N GLY A 74 -7.55 4.30 -10.02
CA GLY A 74 -6.23 4.92 -10.07
C GLY A 74 -5.09 3.93 -9.82
N ARG A 75 -5.25 3.02 -8.87
CA ARG A 75 -4.28 1.96 -8.58
C ARG A 75 -4.02 1.04 -9.77
N GLU A 76 -5.06 0.63 -10.48
CA GLU A 76 -4.92 -0.25 -11.63
C GLU A 76 -4.30 0.47 -12.83
N VAL A 77 -4.68 1.73 -13.11
CA VAL A 77 -4.00 2.58 -14.09
C VAL A 77 -2.51 2.69 -13.77
N TRP A 78 -2.16 2.98 -12.51
CA TRP A 78 -0.77 3.07 -12.06
C TRP A 78 -0.03 1.76 -12.28
N MET A 79 -0.63 0.62 -11.91
CA MET A 79 0.01 -0.69 -12.00
C MET A 79 0.32 -1.05 -13.46
N LEU A 80 -0.65 -0.92 -14.36
CA LEU A 80 -0.49 -1.21 -15.77
C LEU A 80 0.54 -0.29 -16.45
N ALA A 81 0.48 1.02 -16.18
CA ALA A 81 1.46 1.98 -16.68
C ALA A 81 2.87 1.69 -16.10
N THR A 82 2.97 1.28 -14.85
CA THR A 82 4.25 0.92 -14.21
C THR A 82 4.84 -0.34 -14.81
N LEU A 83 4.04 -1.38 -15.08
CA LEU A 83 4.50 -2.58 -15.79
C LEU A 83 5.03 -2.23 -17.18
N TYR A 84 4.30 -1.41 -17.92
CA TYR A 84 4.78 -0.90 -19.22
C TYR A 84 6.10 -0.14 -19.10
N ASN A 85 6.25 0.71 -18.09
CA ASN A 85 7.44 1.54 -17.91
C ASN A 85 8.66 0.75 -17.40
N LYS A 86 8.46 -0.19 -16.47
CA LYS A 86 9.54 -0.79 -15.66
C LYS A 86 9.77 -2.28 -15.90
N VAL A 87 8.88 -2.98 -16.60
CA VAL A 87 8.99 -4.43 -16.83
C VAL A 87 9.12 -4.73 -18.32
N GLU A 88 8.09 -4.44 -19.11
CA GLU A 88 8.09 -4.73 -20.54
C GLU A 88 7.16 -3.76 -21.27
N LYS A 89 7.56 -3.28 -22.45
CA LYS A 89 6.77 -2.36 -23.29
C LYS A 89 5.62 -3.09 -24.02
N LYS A 90 4.77 -3.80 -23.26
CA LYS A 90 3.56 -4.44 -23.80
C LYS A 90 2.49 -3.40 -24.08
N GLN A 91 2.11 -3.25 -25.35
CA GLN A 91 1.11 -2.27 -25.77
C GLN A 91 -0.25 -2.52 -25.11
N GLU A 92 -0.63 -3.77 -24.87
CA GLU A 92 -1.88 -4.13 -24.19
C GLU A 92 -2.00 -3.54 -22.77
N TRP A 93 -0.89 -3.45 -22.02
CA TRP A 93 -0.89 -2.81 -20.70
C TRP A 93 -1.07 -1.29 -20.80
N LEU A 94 -0.40 -0.68 -21.77
CA LEU A 94 -0.53 0.76 -22.00
C LEU A 94 -1.94 1.13 -22.47
N ASP A 95 -2.52 0.37 -23.38
CA ASP A 95 -3.87 0.61 -23.90
C ASP A 95 -4.92 0.46 -22.79
N ALA A 96 -4.80 -0.57 -21.96
CA ALA A 96 -5.66 -0.76 -20.80
C ALA A 96 -5.50 0.37 -19.76
N ALA A 97 -4.26 0.82 -19.49
CA ALA A 97 -4.00 1.96 -18.60
C ALA A 97 -4.62 3.26 -19.13
N ILE A 98 -4.49 3.53 -20.43
CA ILE A 98 -5.09 4.70 -21.08
C ILE A 98 -6.63 4.62 -20.99
N GLN A 99 -7.22 3.46 -21.27
CA GLN A 99 -8.65 3.26 -21.19
C GLN A 99 -9.19 3.58 -19.77
N GLY A 100 -8.52 3.10 -18.72
CA GLY A 100 -8.88 3.42 -17.34
C GLY A 100 -8.70 4.91 -17.02
N ALA A 101 -7.64 5.54 -17.51
CA ALA A 101 -7.39 6.97 -17.30
C ALA A 101 -8.41 7.85 -18.01
N GLU A 102 -8.83 7.50 -19.22
CA GLU A 102 -9.88 8.24 -19.93
C GLU A 102 -11.24 8.12 -19.21
N PHE A 103 -11.55 6.97 -18.61
CA PHE A 103 -12.69 6.83 -17.71
C PHE A 103 -12.58 7.75 -16.49
N LEU A 104 -11.44 7.77 -15.83
CA LEU A 104 -11.16 8.63 -14.68
C LEU A 104 -11.26 10.13 -15.04
N LYS A 105 -10.69 10.55 -16.16
CA LYS A 105 -10.80 11.93 -16.66
C LYS A 105 -12.23 12.36 -16.89
N LYS A 106 -13.03 11.49 -17.46
CA LYS A 106 -14.39 11.81 -17.84
C LYS A 106 -15.38 11.80 -16.68
N TYR A 107 -15.22 10.85 -15.76
CA TYR A 107 -16.23 10.54 -14.76
C TYR A 107 -15.73 10.59 -13.31
N GLY A 108 -14.41 10.46 -13.09
CA GLY A 108 -13.83 10.24 -11.77
C GLY A 108 -13.90 11.44 -10.82
N HIS A 109 -14.23 12.63 -11.32
CA HIS A 109 -14.23 13.87 -10.53
C HIS A 109 -15.31 14.85 -11.01
N ASP A 110 -15.54 15.92 -10.25
CA ASP A 110 -16.57 16.96 -10.47
C ASP A 110 -16.22 18.03 -11.52
N GLY A 111 -15.19 17.81 -12.32
CA GLY A 111 -14.64 18.81 -13.26
C GLY A 111 -13.60 19.74 -12.63
N GLN A 112 -13.48 19.80 -11.31
CA GLN A 112 -12.48 20.58 -10.56
C GLN A 112 -11.41 19.71 -9.89
N LEU A 113 -11.29 18.44 -10.30
CA LEU A 113 -10.41 17.43 -9.71
C LEU A 113 -10.73 17.12 -8.23
N ASN A 114 -11.98 17.30 -7.79
CA ASN A 114 -12.46 16.69 -6.58
C ASN A 114 -12.90 15.26 -6.90
N TRP A 115 -12.03 14.32 -6.57
CA TRP A 115 -12.18 12.91 -6.96
C TRP A 115 -13.24 12.21 -6.11
N TYR A 116 -14.26 11.64 -6.75
CA TYR A 116 -15.29 10.85 -6.08
C TYR A 116 -14.70 9.66 -5.35
N PHE A 117 -15.47 9.08 -4.44
CA PHE A 117 -15.09 7.81 -3.82
C PHE A 117 -15.51 6.62 -4.69
N SER A 118 -16.77 6.61 -5.14
CA SER A 118 -17.27 5.56 -6.04
C SER A 118 -18.28 6.09 -7.05
N LEU A 119 -18.34 5.39 -8.16
CA LEU A 119 -19.28 5.58 -9.27
C LEU A 119 -20.01 4.28 -9.53
N ASP A 120 -21.18 4.37 -10.18
CA ASP A 120 -21.75 3.19 -10.80
C ASP A 120 -20.96 2.77 -12.06
N ARG A 121 -21.35 1.65 -12.67
CA ARG A 121 -20.66 1.13 -13.86
C ARG A 121 -20.56 2.15 -14.98
N GLN A 122 -21.60 3.00 -15.17
CA GLN A 122 -21.70 3.99 -16.26
C GLN A 122 -20.96 5.30 -15.96
N GLY A 123 -20.39 5.45 -14.77
CA GLY A 123 -19.65 6.64 -14.35
C GLY A 123 -20.51 7.70 -13.65
N ARG A 124 -21.74 7.37 -13.19
CA ARG A 124 -22.54 8.28 -12.39
C ARG A 124 -22.09 8.24 -10.93
N PRO A 125 -21.88 9.40 -10.27
CA PRO A 125 -21.42 9.45 -8.90
C PRO A 125 -22.38 8.76 -7.91
N LEU A 126 -21.86 7.86 -7.08
CA LEU A 126 -22.57 7.22 -5.99
C LEU A 126 -22.17 7.81 -4.65
N VAL A 127 -20.89 8.06 -4.46
CA VAL A 127 -20.36 8.58 -3.18
C VAL A 127 -19.43 9.76 -3.44
N GLU A 128 -19.72 10.87 -2.73
CA GLU A 128 -18.95 12.12 -2.81
C GLU A 128 -17.47 11.96 -2.41
N PRO A 129 -16.61 12.93 -2.78
CA PRO A 129 -15.23 12.98 -2.33
C PRO A 129 -15.14 13.13 -0.81
N TYR A 130 -14.91 12.04 -0.06
CA TYR A 130 -14.69 12.10 1.37
C TYR A 130 -13.35 11.53 1.83
N ASN A 131 -12.60 10.94 0.89
CA ASN A 131 -11.35 10.25 1.17
C ASN A 131 -10.23 10.82 0.30
N ILE A 132 -9.14 11.25 0.96
CA ILE A 132 -7.95 11.80 0.28
C ILE A 132 -7.26 10.77 -0.63
N PHE A 133 -7.46 9.47 -0.40
CA PHE A 133 -6.77 8.43 -1.17
C PHE A 133 -7.23 8.32 -2.62
N SER A 134 -8.47 8.70 -2.96
CA SER A 134 -8.87 8.83 -4.38
C SER A 134 -7.97 9.82 -5.12
N TYR A 135 -7.60 10.92 -4.45
CA TYR A 135 -6.68 11.93 -5.01
C TYR A 135 -5.26 11.39 -5.13
N THR A 136 -4.70 10.78 -4.09
CA THR A 136 -3.30 10.31 -4.10
C THR A 136 -3.06 9.25 -5.17
N PHE A 137 -4.03 8.34 -5.38
CA PHE A 137 -3.92 7.34 -6.44
C PHE A 137 -4.19 7.92 -7.84
N ALA A 138 -4.99 8.95 -7.98
CA ALA A 138 -5.07 9.69 -9.24
C ALA A 138 -3.72 10.36 -9.56
N VAL A 139 -3.06 10.99 -8.59
CA VAL A 139 -1.74 11.61 -8.78
C VAL A 139 -0.73 10.62 -9.37
N ILE A 140 -0.56 9.46 -8.74
CA ILE A 140 0.45 8.50 -9.21
C ILE A 140 0.05 7.83 -10.52
N ALA A 141 -1.25 7.59 -10.76
CA ALA A 141 -1.77 7.05 -12.00
C ALA A 141 -1.42 7.92 -13.19
N PHE A 142 -1.78 9.18 -13.12
CA PHE A 142 -1.52 10.15 -14.18
C PHE A 142 -0.02 10.48 -14.30
N GLY A 143 0.73 10.46 -13.20
CA GLY A 143 2.18 10.58 -13.21
C GLY A 143 2.87 9.46 -13.99
N GLN A 144 2.47 8.19 -13.76
CA GLN A 144 3.01 7.05 -14.51
C GLN A 144 2.59 7.04 -15.98
N LEU A 145 1.37 7.48 -16.29
CA LEU A 145 0.94 7.62 -17.68
C LEU A 145 1.68 8.74 -18.42
N TYR A 146 1.99 9.85 -17.75
CA TYR A 146 2.88 10.86 -18.33
C TYR A 146 4.23 10.25 -18.70
N LYS A 147 4.85 9.49 -17.80
CA LYS A 147 6.13 8.79 -18.07
C LYS A 147 6.04 7.80 -19.24
N ALA A 148 4.88 7.16 -19.42
CA ALA A 148 4.66 6.21 -20.51
C ALA A 148 4.40 6.86 -21.87
N THR A 149 3.72 8.02 -21.90
CA THR A 149 3.16 8.61 -23.13
C THR A 149 3.73 9.96 -23.51
N GLY A 150 4.32 10.70 -22.57
CA GLY A 150 4.75 12.09 -22.74
C GLY A 150 3.61 13.11 -22.88
N LYS A 151 2.34 12.70 -22.70
CA LYS A 151 1.19 13.58 -22.86
C LYS A 151 1.08 14.58 -21.71
N GLN A 152 1.23 15.87 -22.00
CA GLN A 152 1.25 16.94 -21.00
C GLN A 152 -0.03 17.02 -20.16
N GLU A 153 -1.19 16.67 -20.73
CA GLU A 153 -2.46 16.64 -19.99
C GLU A 153 -2.41 15.76 -18.74
N TYR A 154 -1.72 14.61 -18.80
CA TYR A 154 -1.56 13.72 -17.66
C TYR A 154 -0.67 14.32 -16.55
N ALA A 155 0.41 15.00 -16.95
CA ALA A 155 1.26 15.74 -16.01
C ALA A 155 0.47 16.86 -15.30
N ASP A 156 -0.37 17.58 -16.03
CA ASP A 156 -1.16 18.68 -15.49
C ASP A 156 -2.23 18.20 -14.50
N ILE A 157 -2.90 17.08 -14.80
CA ILE A 157 -3.84 16.44 -13.87
C ILE A 157 -3.10 15.98 -12.60
N ALA A 158 -1.97 15.29 -12.73
CA ALA A 158 -1.17 14.82 -11.60
C ALA A 158 -0.75 15.98 -10.69
N LYS A 159 -0.16 17.06 -11.25
CA LYS A 159 0.29 18.23 -10.48
C LYS A 159 -0.86 18.94 -9.78
N LYS A 160 -1.92 19.30 -10.51
CA LYS A 160 -3.07 19.99 -9.93
C LYS A 160 -3.74 19.17 -8.82
N THR A 161 -3.85 17.84 -9.02
CA THR A 161 -4.39 16.95 -7.99
C THR A 161 -3.47 16.91 -6.77
N PHE A 162 -2.15 16.89 -6.97
CA PHE A 162 -1.18 16.90 -5.87
C PHE A 162 -1.26 18.21 -5.05
N ASP A 163 -1.40 19.37 -5.69
CA ASP A 163 -1.61 20.65 -5.01
C ASP A 163 -2.89 20.61 -4.14
N ILE A 164 -3.97 19.99 -4.65
CA ILE A 164 -5.20 19.80 -3.87
C ILE A 164 -4.95 18.88 -2.66
N VAL A 165 -4.18 17.78 -2.82
CA VAL A 165 -3.82 16.89 -1.70
C VAL A 165 -3.09 17.67 -0.61
N LEU A 166 -2.09 18.46 -0.97
CA LEU A 166 -1.33 19.26 -0.02
C LEU A 166 -2.19 20.33 0.68
N SER A 167 -3.11 20.97 -0.05
CA SER A 167 -4.06 21.93 0.54
C SER A 167 -5.00 21.30 1.58
N LYS A 168 -5.32 20.01 1.43
CA LYS A 168 -6.19 19.25 2.36
C LYS A 168 -5.43 18.55 3.48
N ARG A 169 -4.11 18.66 3.55
CA ARG A 169 -3.24 17.89 4.46
C ARG A 169 -3.64 18.00 5.94
N ASN A 170 -4.03 19.20 6.39
CA ASN A 170 -4.41 19.42 7.78
C ASN A 170 -5.86 18.99 8.10
N ASN A 171 -6.68 18.71 7.08
CA ASN A 171 -8.04 18.20 7.23
C ASN A 171 -8.40 17.30 6.04
N PRO A 172 -7.76 16.11 5.93
CA PRO A 172 -7.91 15.23 4.75
C PRO A 172 -9.33 14.69 4.57
N LYS A 173 -10.13 14.64 5.63
CA LYS A 173 -11.53 14.23 5.58
C LYS A 173 -12.49 15.38 5.26
N GLY A 174 -12.01 16.65 5.25
CA GLY A 174 -12.82 17.83 4.94
C GLY A 174 -14.10 17.92 5.78
N LYS A 175 -15.24 18.13 5.12
CA LYS A 175 -16.58 18.18 5.75
C LYS A 175 -17.01 16.86 6.41
N TRP A 176 -16.39 15.75 6.04
CA TRP A 176 -16.65 14.41 6.58
C TRP A 176 -15.83 14.07 7.83
N ASN A 177 -15.06 15.03 8.31
CA ASN A 177 -14.33 14.85 9.57
C ASN A 177 -15.33 14.82 10.73
N LYS A 178 -15.47 13.65 11.33
CA LYS A 178 -16.38 13.44 12.46
C LYS A 178 -15.90 14.06 13.77
N ALA A 179 -14.64 14.47 13.83
CA ALA A 179 -14.11 15.25 14.95
C ALA A 179 -14.70 16.67 14.89
N VAL A 180 -15.84 16.85 15.48
CA VAL A 180 -16.68 18.05 15.35
C VAL A 180 -16.06 19.23 16.05
N THR A 181 -15.78 20.25 15.26
CA THR A 181 -15.51 21.61 15.75
C THR A 181 -16.73 22.52 15.65
N ALA A 182 -17.84 22.04 15.10
CA ALA A 182 -18.94 22.87 14.61
C ALA A 182 -20.31 22.63 15.25
N LEU A 183 -20.45 21.80 16.28
CA LEU A 183 -21.71 21.81 17.04
C LEU A 183 -21.72 23.01 17.98
N PRO A 184 -22.85 23.78 18.04
CA PRO A 184 -22.99 24.81 19.04
C PRO A 184 -22.73 24.22 20.42
N GLN A 185 -21.84 24.84 21.18
CA GLN A 185 -21.55 24.42 22.54
C GLN A 185 -22.85 24.55 23.37
N ARG A 186 -23.34 23.43 23.84
CA ARG A 186 -24.42 23.45 24.86
C ARG A 186 -23.78 23.76 26.21
N GLY A 187 -23.99 24.99 26.70
CA GLY A 187 -23.60 25.41 28.04
C GLY A 187 -22.46 26.43 28.04
N SER A 188 -22.72 27.56 28.65
CA SER A 188 -21.77 28.61 29.00
C SER A 188 -20.85 28.09 30.10
N GLY A 189 -19.67 27.78 29.76
CA GLY A 189 -18.59 27.42 30.65
C GLY A 189 -17.37 27.12 29.80
N GLU A 190 -16.18 27.33 30.29
CA GLU A 190 -14.87 27.02 29.65
C GLU A 190 -14.72 25.54 29.23
N GLY A 191 -15.80 24.94 28.74
CA GLY A 191 -15.84 23.60 28.19
C GLY A 191 -15.31 23.61 26.78
N ALA A 192 -14.00 23.46 26.64
CA ALA A 192 -13.41 23.04 25.42
C ALA A 192 -14.20 21.84 24.85
N SER A 193 -14.57 21.90 23.56
CA SER A 193 -15.12 20.75 22.84
C SER A 193 -14.32 19.50 23.21
N ALA A 194 -14.98 18.46 23.71
CA ALA A 194 -14.37 17.17 23.98
C ALA A 194 -13.97 16.43 22.69
N ALA A 195 -14.14 17.07 21.51
CA ALA A 195 -13.75 16.54 20.24
C ALA A 195 -12.23 16.37 20.18
N ARG A 196 -11.79 15.13 20.12
CA ARG A 196 -10.40 14.76 19.96
C ARG A 196 -10.04 14.85 18.48
N ALA A 197 -9.54 15.99 18.02
CA ALA A 197 -8.98 16.12 16.68
C ALA A 197 -7.61 15.45 16.68
N LEU A 198 -7.56 14.25 16.12
CA LEU A 198 -6.33 13.48 15.96
C LEU A 198 -5.74 13.73 14.57
N LYS A 199 -4.41 13.64 14.44
CA LYS A 199 -3.70 13.46 13.19
C LYS A 199 -3.63 11.98 12.86
N ASP A 200 -3.81 11.63 11.59
CA ASP A 200 -3.73 10.27 11.06
C ASP A 200 -2.38 10.03 10.38
N PHE A 201 -1.77 8.88 10.61
CA PHE A 201 -0.48 8.47 10.04
C PHE A 201 -0.54 8.21 8.52
N ALA A 202 -1.67 7.70 8.04
CA ALA A 202 -1.77 7.20 6.67
C ALA A 202 -1.46 8.23 5.57
N LEU A 203 -1.78 9.52 5.77
CA LEU A 203 -1.49 10.54 4.76
C LEU A 203 0.00 10.90 4.66
N PRO A 204 0.74 11.25 5.73
CA PRO A 204 2.17 11.49 5.63
C PRO A 204 2.93 10.26 5.13
N MET A 205 2.53 9.05 5.51
CA MET A 205 3.07 7.81 4.98
C MET A 205 2.98 7.75 3.45
N ILE A 206 1.77 7.86 2.90
CA ILE A 206 1.54 7.73 1.45
C ILE A 206 2.22 8.86 0.65
N LEU A 207 2.33 10.07 1.21
CA LEU A 207 2.98 11.19 0.57
C LEU A 207 4.48 10.97 0.36
N CYS A 208 5.15 10.18 1.21
CA CYS A 208 6.53 9.77 0.98
C CYS A 208 6.69 9.02 -0.35
N ASN A 209 5.74 8.15 -0.68
CA ASN A 209 5.76 7.42 -1.95
C ASN A 209 5.29 8.31 -3.12
N VAL A 210 4.18 9.04 -2.95
CA VAL A 210 3.62 9.89 -4.01
C VAL A 210 4.64 10.92 -4.50
N ALA A 211 5.40 11.54 -3.60
CA ALA A 211 6.43 12.52 -3.95
C ALA A 211 7.50 11.92 -4.88
N LEU A 212 7.93 10.67 -4.63
CA LEU A 212 8.87 9.97 -5.52
C LEU A 212 8.24 9.57 -6.85
N GLU A 213 6.98 9.15 -6.84
CA GLU A 213 6.29 8.70 -8.06
C GLU A 213 6.12 9.84 -9.09
N ILE A 214 6.05 11.10 -8.65
CA ILE A 214 5.89 12.28 -9.51
C ILE A 214 7.08 13.25 -9.42
N GLU A 215 8.25 12.82 -8.92
CA GLU A 215 9.40 13.72 -8.70
C GLU A 215 9.79 14.50 -9.97
N ASP A 216 9.68 13.87 -11.15
CA ASP A 216 9.99 14.52 -12.44
C ASP A 216 9.02 15.65 -12.82
N LEU A 217 7.88 15.76 -12.14
CA LEU A 217 6.86 16.76 -12.38
C LEU A 217 6.95 17.97 -11.43
N LEU A 218 7.75 17.85 -10.37
CA LEU A 218 7.81 18.84 -9.30
C LEU A 218 9.09 19.66 -9.37
N PRO A 219 9.04 20.99 -9.07
CA PRO A 219 10.24 21.78 -8.89
C PRO A 219 11.11 21.18 -7.77
N PRO A 220 12.47 21.12 -7.93
CA PRO A 220 13.35 20.45 -6.97
C PRO A 220 13.22 20.96 -5.53
N GLU A 221 13.10 22.27 -5.33
CA GLU A 221 12.95 22.87 -4.00
C GLU A 221 11.61 22.49 -3.36
N PHE A 222 10.53 22.50 -4.14
CA PHE A 222 9.22 22.10 -3.65
C PHE A 222 9.16 20.61 -3.30
N LEU A 223 9.79 19.76 -4.12
CA LEU A 223 9.93 18.33 -3.85
C LEU A 223 10.70 18.09 -2.55
N LYS A 224 11.83 18.80 -2.39
CA LYS A 224 12.66 18.72 -1.17
C LYS A 224 11.86 19.10 0.08
N GLU A 225 11.18 20.24 0.07
CA GLU A 225 10.34 20.69 1.19
C GLU A 225 9.24 19.66 1.52
N THR A 226 8.58 19.13 0.50
CA THR A 226 7.54 18.11 0.67
C THR A 226 8.11 16.86 1.34
N ILE A 227 9.26 16.37 0.87
CA ILE A 227 9.94 15.19 1.44
C ILE A 227 10.35 15.47 2.89
N ASP A 228 10.98 16.62 3.17
CA ASP A 228 11.44 16.97 4.53
C ASP A 228 10.27 16.99 5.52
N ILE A 229 9.12 17.54 5.11
CA ILE A 229 7.90 17.54 5.92
C ILE A 229 7.37 16.12 6.18
N CYS A 230 7.31 15.28 5.13
CA CYS A 230 6.82 13.90 5.28
C CYS A 230 7.74 13.08 6.18
N LEU A 231 9.07 13.20 6.00
CA LEU A 231 10.06 12.53 6.85
C LEU A 231 9.92 12.96 8.32
N HIS A 232 9.77 14.26 8.57
CA HIS A 232 9.54 14.76 9.93
C HIS A 232 8.24 14.17 10.52
N GLU A 233 7.14 14.18 9.78
CA GLU A 233 5.90 13.63 10.32
C GLU A 233 6.01 12.13 10.61
N VAL A 234 6.56 11.34 9.71
CA VAL A 234 6.68 9.89 9.90
C VAL A 234 7.65 9.54 11.02
N LEU A 235 8.86 10.15 11.03
CA LEU A 235 9.97 9.71 11.89
C LEU A 235 10.11 10.46 13.22
N ASP A 236 9.47 11.63 13.37
CA ASP A 236 9.57 12.44 14.59
C ASP A 236 8.21 12.67 15.26
N VAL A 237 7.10 12.61 14.49
CA VAL A 237 5.76 12.80 15.06
C VAL A 237 5.07 11.48 15.35
N PHE A 238 5.08 10.52 14.42
CA PHE A 238 4.36 9.25 14.57
C PHE A 238 5.22 8.10 15.10
N TYR A 239 6.50 8.04 14.76
CA TYR A 239 7.41 7.11 15.43
C TYR A 239 7.67 7.54 16.88
N ARG A 240 7.57 6.60 17.80
CA ARG A 240 7.71 6.80 19.23
C ARG A 240 8.93 6.03 19.76
N PRO A 241 10.06 6.71 20.00
CA PRO A 241 11.25 6.04 20.51
C PRO A 241 11.03 5.31 21.84
N GLU A 242 10.15 5.83 22.70
CA GLU A 242 9.80 5.21 23.98
C GLU A 242 9.01 3.89 23.85
N LEU A 243 8.38 3.66 22.70
CA LEU A 243 7.66 2.42 22.35
C LEU A 243 8.46 1.59 21.36
N ASP A 244 9.38 2.23 20.65
CA ASP A 244 10.09 1.71 19.47
C ASP A 244 9.13 1.24 18.35
N LEU A 245 7.99 1.97 18.19
CA LEU A 245 6.90 1.70 17.27
C LEU A 245 6.32 2.98 16.67
N ILE A 246 5.62 2.83 15.54
CA ILE A 246 4.80 3.86 14.92
C ILE A 246 3.36 3.75 15.43
N VAL A 247 2.73 4.88 15.77
CA VAL A 247 1.33 4.95 16.16
C VAL A 247 0.46 5.50 15.04
N GLU A 248 -0.78 4.99 14.90
CA GLU A 248 -1.70 5.44 13.85
C GLU A 248 -2.25 6.85 14.07
N HIS A 249 -2.37 7.27 15.34
CA HIS A 249 -2.97 8.55 15.68
C HIS A 249 -2.20 9.26 16.80
N VAL A 250 -2.07 10.57 16.64
CA VAL A 250 -1.55 11.47 17.66
C VAL A 250 -2.47 12.68 17.82
N SER A 251 -2.35 13.41 18.93
CA SER A 251 -3.01 14.71 19.08
C SER A 251 -2.48 15.73 18.05
N LYS A 252 -3.16 16.87 17.91
CA LYS A 252 -2.73 17.93 16.99
C LYS A 252 -1.31 18.44 17.26
N ASP A 253 -0.91 18.44 18.53
CA ASP A 253 0.44 18.82 19.00
C ASP A 253 1.42 17.63 19.02
N GLY A 254 1.05 16.52 18.40
CA GLY A 254 1.93 15.37 18.21
C GLY A 254 2.10 14.48 19.46
N LYS A 255 1.28 14.56 20.50
CA LYS A 255 1.41 13.73 21.70
C LYS A 255 0.60 12.44 21.62
N LEU A 256 1.03 11.43 22.39
CA LEU A 256 0.25 10.21 22.59
C LEU A 256 -1.07 10.53 23.29
N VAL A 257 -2.15 9.90 22.84
CA VAL A 257 -3.47 10.04 23.43
C VAL A 257 -3.95 8.70 24.00
N ASP A 258 -4.37 8.68 25.24
CA ASP A 258 -4.95 7.48 25.87
C ASP A 258 -6.45 7.41 25.58
N CYS A 259 -6.79 7.12 24.34
CA CYS A 259 -8.13 6.75 23.91
C CYS A 259 -8.03 5.59 22.93
N HIS A 260 -9.15 5.00 22.56
CA HIS A 260 -9.20 3.85 21.66
C HIS A 260 -8.44 4.11 20.36
N GLU A 261 -8.73 5.21 19.66
CA GLU A 261 -8.06 5.57 18.41
C GLU A 261 -6.57 5.89 18.63
N GLY A 262 -6.23 6.61 19.72
CA GLY A 262 -4.85 6.99 20.03
C GLY A 262 -3.96 5.84 20.55
N ARG A 263 -4.55 4.67 20.83
CA ARG A 263 -3.80 3.45 21.17
C ARG A 263 -3.67 2.48 20.01
N LEU A 264 -4.38 2.74 18.90
CA LEU A 264 -4.38 1.86 17.74
C LEU A 264 -3.01 1.82 17.08
N LEU A 265 -2.54 0.60 16.79
CA LEU A 265 -1.38 0.31 15.97
C LEU A 265 -1.84 -0.44 14.72
N ASN A 266 -1.21 -0.14 13.60
CA ASN A 266 -1.36 -0.89 12.35
C ASN A 266 0.03 -1.29 11.85
N PRO A 267 0.51 -2.48 12.23
CA PRO A 267 1.85 -2.93 11.83
C PRO A 267 2.06 -2.89 10.30
N GLY A 268 1.01 -3.16 9.53
CA GLY A 268 1.06 -3.11 8.07
C GLY A 268 1.41 -1.73 7.52
N HIS A 269 0.75 -0.67 8.00
CA HIS A 269 1.05 0.71 7.61
C HIS A 269 2.46 1.12 8.02
N ALA A 270 2.85 0.78 9.25
CA ALA A 270 4.18 1.09 9.76
C ALA A 270 5.27 0.43 8.91
N ILE A 271 5.12 -0.86 8.60
CA ILE A 271 6.07 -1.60 7.76
C ILE A 271 6.08 -1.06 6.33
N GLU A 272 4.92 -0.81 5.72
CA GLU A 272 4.83 -0.24 4.37
C GLU A 272 5.55 1.12 4.29
N ALA A 273 5.35 1.99 5.28
CA ALA A 273 6.02 3.27 5.34
C ALA A 273 7.55 3.13 5.32
N MET A 274 8.09 2.10 5.91
CA MET A 274 9.55 1.95 6.01
C MET A 274 10.21 1.69 4.66
N TRP A 275 9.59 0.95 3.74
CA TRP A 275 10.19 0.85 2.41
C TRP A 275 10.05 2.16 1.60
N PHE A 276 9.03 2.99 1.85
CA PHE A 276 8.97 4.34 1.28
C PHE A 276 10.15 5.18 1.78
N ILE A 277 10.43 5.13 3.08
CA ILE A 277 11.59 5.83 3.68
C ILE A 277 12.93 5.28 3.15
N MET A 278 13.05 3.96 2.96
CA MET A 278 14.26 3.36 2.35
C MET A 278 14.48 3.88 0.93
N ASP A 279 13.42 3.97 0.11
CA ASP A 279 13.51 4.51 -1.25
C ASP A 279 13.88 6.00 -1.23
N LEU A 280 13.32 6.80 -0.31
CA LEU A 280 13.74 8.18 -0.07
C LEU A 280 15.20 8.27 0.38
N GLY A 281 15.61 7.44 1.33
CA GLY A 281 16.99 7.38 1.80
C GLY A 281 17.97 7.06 0.67
N LYS A 282 17.63 6.10 -0.18
CA LYS A 282 18.40 5.76 -1.38
C LYS A 282 18.47 6.92 -2.37
N ARG A 283 17.33 7.58 -2.64
CA ARG A 283 17.23 8.74 -3.54
C ARG A 283 18.06 9.94 -3.05
N LEU A 284 18.09 10.17 -1.74
CA LEU A 284 18.80 11.27 -1.10
C LEU A 284 20.25 10.95 -0.71
N GLY A 285 20.70 9.70 -0.88
CA GLY A 285 22.02 9.25 -0.42
C GLY A 285 22.16 9.20 1.12
N ARG A 286 21.04 9.14 1.85
CA ARG A 286 20.93 9.16 3.31
C ARG A 286 20.92 7.75 3.90
N LYS A 287 22.08 7.20 4.23
CA LYS A 287 22.20 5.87 4.86
C LYS A 287 21.54 5.81 6.23
N ASP A 288 21.61 6.88 6.99
CA ASP A 288 20.97 7.01 8.32
C ASP A 288 19.46 6.81 8.26
N LEU A 289 18.78 7.32 7.22
CA LEU A 289 17.36 7.07 7.00
C LEU A 289 17.07 5.60 6.70
N ILE A 290 17.91 4.96 5.88
CA ILE A 290 17.76 3.55 5.54
C ILE A 290 17.93 2.68 6.78
N GLU A 291 18.97 2.92 7.58
CA GLU A 291 19.23 2.17 8.82
C GLU A 291 18.09 2.34 9.83
N LYS A 292 17.61 3.58 10.03
CA LYS A 292 16.47 3.86 10.90
C LYS A 292 15.19 3.16 10.41
N ALA A 293 14.92 3.19 9.10
CA ALA A 293 13.75 2.51 8.54
C ALA A 293 13.84 0.99 8.68
N VAL A 294 15.00 0.40 8.47
CA VAL A 294 15.23 -1.04 8.70
C VAL A 294 15.00 -1.39 10.17
N HIS A 295 15.54 -0.62 11.11
CA HIS A 295 15.32 -0.85 12.52
C HIS A 295 13.82 -0.84 12.87
N ILE A 296 13.09 0.20 12.48
CA ILE A 296 11.65 0.32 12.76
C ILE A 296 10.88 -0.84 12.12
N ALA A 297 11.18 -1.19 10.86
CA ALA A 297 10.51 -2.29 10.17
C ALA A 297 10.66 -3.64 10.90
N LEU A 298 11.86 -3.93 11.39
CA LEU A 298 12.13 -5.15 12.16
C LEU A 298 11.34 -5.18 13.49
N ARG A 299 11.30 -4.04 14.19
CA ARG A 299 10.52 -3.93 15.44
C ARG A 299 9.02 -4.08 15.19
N GLU A 300 8.49 -3.46 14.15
CA GLU A 300 7.07 -3.58 13.77
C GLU A 300 6.72 -5.02 13.36
N ALA A 301 7.58 -5.69 12.61
CA ALA A 301 7.36 -7.08 12.23
C ALA A 301 7.37 -8.02 13.45
N GLU A 302 8.33 -7.84 14.36
CA GLU A 302 8.42 -8.62 15.60
C GLU A 302 7.19 -8.39 16.50
N HIS A 303 6.78 -7.13 16.65
CA HIS A 303 5.62 -6.74 17.46
C HIS A 303 4.32 -7.26 16.87
N GLY A 304 4.15 -7.13 15.54
CA GLY A 304 2.93 -7.49 14.82
C GLY A 304 2.76 -8.99 14.55
N TRP A 305 3.81 -9.81 14.71
CA TRP A 305 3.75 -11.23 14.38
C TRP A 305 2.94 -12.04 15.38
N ASP A 306 1.96 -12.81 14.91
CA ASP A 306 1.22 -13.77 15.72
C ASP A 306 2.10 -14.99 16.03
N LYS A 307 2.56 -15.10 17.29
CA LYS A 307 3.45 -16.17 17.73
C LYS A 307 2.79 -17.55 17.79
N GLU A 308 1.45 -17.58 17.78
CA GLU A 308 0.67 -18.83 17.88
C GLU A 308 0.36 -19.42 16.49
N TYR A 309 -0.11 -18.58 15.55
CA TYR A 309 -0.58 -19.03 14.23
C TYR A 309 0.24 -18.49 13.06
N GLY A 310 1.21 -17.63 13.32
CA GLY A 310 1.95 -16.94 12.26
C GLY A 310 1.15 -15.81 11.61
N GLY A 311 1.80 -15.11 10.68
CA GLY A 311 1.25 -13.94 10.03
C GLY A 311 1.21 -12.70 10.94
N ILE A 312 0.96 -11.54 10.34
CA ILE A 312 0.96 -10.25 11.02
C ILE A 312 -0.49 -9.85 11.30
N PHE A 313 -0.78 -9.41 12.53
CA PHE A 313 -2.07 -8.86 12.91
C PHE A 313 -2.41 -7.60 12.10
N TYR A 314 -3.68 -7.41 11.81
CA TYR A 314 -4.15 -6.21 11.14
C TYR A 314 -4.06 -4.99 12.07
N PHE A 315 -4.63 -5.10 13.27
CA PHE A 315 -4.56 -4.05 14.28
C PHE A 315 -4.09 -4.59 15.63
N MET A 316 -3.47 -3.69 16.41
CA MET A 316 -3.08 -3.96 17.79
C MET A 316 -3.37 -2.73 18.67
N ASP A 317 -3.46 -2.92 19.97
CA ASP A 317 -3.53 -1.83 20.95
C ASP A 317 -2.17 -1.72 21.64
N ARG A 318 -1.57 -0.51 21.68
CA ARG A 318 -0.23 -0.29 22.26
C ARG A 318 -0.11 -0.62 23.76
N LEU A 319 -1.24 -0.72 24.47
CA LEU A 319 -1.29 -1.12 25.88
C LEU A 319 -1.86 -2.54 26.08
N GLY A 320 -2.09 -3.29 24.99
CA GLY A 320 -2.65 -4.64 25.04
C GLY A 320 -4.11 -4.68 25.50
N ARG A 321 -4.86 -3.58 25.37
CA ARG A 321 -6.29 -3.55 25.68
C ARG A 321 -7.12 -4.12 24.54
N PRO A 322 -8.36 -4.59 24.81
CA PRO A 322 -9.26 -5.06 23.76
C PRO A 322 -9.50 -4.01 22.67
N LEU A 323 -9.41 -4.45 21.42
CA LEU A 323 -9.70 -3.63 20.26
C LEU A 323 -11.21 -3.62 19.95
N GLN A 324 -11.69 -2.51 19.37
CA GLN A 324 -13.06 -2.39 18.89
C GLN A 324 -13.22 -2.80 17.42
N GLN A 325 -12.14 -2.82 16.66
CA GLN A 325 -12.12 -3.34 15.29
C GLN A 325 -12.30 -4.86 15.34
N LEU A 326 -13.42 -5.34 14.79
CA LEU A 326 -13.75 -6.78 14.81
C LEU A 326 -12.79 -7.61 13.97
N GLU A 327 -12.16 -6.98 12.99
CA GLU A 327 -11.20 -7.57 12.06
C GLU A 327 -9.73 -7.50 12.55
N TRP A 328 -9.48 -7.12 13.81
CA TRP A 328 -8.14 -6.85 14.33
C TRP A 328 -7.15 -8.02 14.19
N ASP A 329 -7.64 -9.25 14.34
CA ASP A 329 -6.83 -10.46 14.31
C ASP A 329 -6.77 -11.14 12.94
N GLN A 330 -7.41 -10.54 11.92
CA GLN A 330 -7.35 -11.06 10.56
C GLN A 330 -5.95 -10.87 9.97
N LYS A 331 -5.61 -11.76 9.03
CA LYS A 331 -4.38 -11.67 8.25
C LYS A 331 -4.74 -11.18 6.85
N LEU A 332 -4.27 -9.98 6.48
CA LEU A 332 -4.60 -9.36 5.21
C LEU A 332 -3.45 -9.49 4.21
N TRP A 333 -3.79 -9.67 2.94
CA TRP A 333 -2.85 -9.82 1.82
C TRP A 333 -1.85 -8.68 1.75
N TRP A 334 -2.32 -7.43 1.87
CA TRP A 334 -1.50 -6.25 1.68
C TRP A 334 -0.45 -6.11 2.79
N VAL A 335 -0.78 -6.39 4.03
CA VAL A 335 0.15 -6.35 5.16
C VAL A 335 1.36 -7.25 4.90
N HIS A 336 1.10 -8.46 4.40
CA HIS A 336 2.14 -9.47 4.20
C HIS A 336 2.98 -9.20 2.96
N ILE A 337 2.38 -8.79 1.85
CA ILE A 337 3.14 -8.47 0.63
C ILE A 337 4.00 -7.21 0.82
N GLU A 338 3.51 -6.20 1.55
CA GLU A 338 4.29 -5.00 1.89
C GLU A 338 5.46 -5.35 2.84
N THR A 339 5.25 -6.29 3.75
CA THR A 339 6.34 -6.79 4.59
C THR A 339 7.42 -7.48 3.76
N LEU A 340 7.05 -8.28 2.76
CA LEU A 340 8.03 -8.88 1.84
C LEU A 340 8.85 -7.82 1.12
N ILE A 341 8.21 -6.77 0.59
CA ILE A 341 8.92 -5.65 -0.06
C ILE A 341 9.92 -5.01 0.92
N THR A 342 9.44 -4.67 2.10
CA THR A 342 10.23 -3.96 3.11
C THR A 342 11.44 -4.78 3.55
N MET A 343 11.26 -6.05 3.83
CA MET A 343 12.33 -6.90 4.34
C MET A 343 13.39 -7.21 3.27
N ILE A 344 12.99 -7.50 2.04
CA ILE A 344 13.98 -7.79 0.99
C ILE A 344 14.75 -6.53 0.56
N LYS A 345 14.10 -5.35 0.53
CA LYS A 345 14.77 -4.07 0.32
C LYS A 345 15.74 -3.74 1.46
N GLY A 346 15.33 -3.97 2.71
CA GLY A 346 16.19 -3.79 3.87
C GLY A 346 17.46 -4.63 3.75
N TYR A 347 17.34 -5.90 3.37
CA TYR A 347 18.47 -6.77 3.10
C TYR A 347 19.34 -6.27 1.92
N GLU A 348 18.74 -5.90 0.79
CA GLU A 348 19.47 -5.36 -0.38
C GLU A 348 20.32 -4.14 -0.03
N LEU A 349 19.77 -3.22 0.78
CA LEU A 349 20.38 -1.92 1.07
C LEU A 349 21.40 -1.94 2.22
N THR A 350 21.26 -2.88 3.18
CA THR A 350 22.09 -2.90 4.38
C THR A 350 22.87 -4.18 4.60
N GLY A 351 22.50 -5.27 3.93
CA GLY A 351 23.05 -6.61 4.19
C GLY A 351 22.59 -7.22 5.53
N ASN A 352 21.61 -6.61 6.21
CA ASN A 352 21.11 -7.08 7.50
C ASN A 352 20.42 -8.44 7.35
N LYS A 353 21.01 -9.48 7.94
CA LYS A 353 20.50 -10.86 7.85
C LYS A 353 19.14 -11.07 8.49
N GLU A 354 18.82 -10.30 9.52
CA GLU A 354 17.52 -10.37 10.17
C GLU A 354 16.39 -9.98 9.21
N CYS A 355 16.64 -9.03 8.30
CA CYS A 355 15.71 -8.71 7.21
C CYS A 355 15.49 -9.92 6.29
N LEU A 356 16.55 -10.66 5.94
CA LEU A 356 16.41 -11.86 5.12
C LEU A 356 15.64 -12.96 5.87
N ASP A 357 15.90 -13.16 7.16
CA ASP A 357 15.20 -14.13 7.99
C ASP A 357 13.70 -13.81 8.09
N TRP A 358 13.35 -12.54 8.25
CA TRP A 358 11.96 -12.08 8.21
C TRP A 358 11.33 -12.23 6.82
N PHE A 359 12.07 -11.88 5.77
CA PHE A 359 11.60 -12.10 4.40
C PHE A 359 11.24 -13.57 4.18
N MET A 360 12.10 -14.52 4.55
CA MET A 360 11.86 -15.94 4.37
C MET A 360 10.68 -16.43 5.21
N ARG A 361 10.56 -15.98 6.46
CA ARG A 361 9.42 -16.31 7.33
C ARG A 361 8.08 -15.87 6.73
N VAL A 362 8.01 -14.65 6.23
CA VAL A 362 6.78 -14.13 5.60
C VAL A 362 6.57 -14.78 4.24
N HIS A 363 7.62 -15.07 3.47
CA HIS A 363 7.55 -15.83 2.22
C HIS A 363 6.87 -17.18 2.44
N GLU A 364 7.34 -17.99 3.37
CA GLU A 364 6.72 -19.29 3.69
C GLU A 364 5.24 -19.12 4.06
N TYR A 365 4.93 -18.11 4.85
CA TYR A 365 3.55 -17.85 5.26
C TYR A 365 2.65 -17.48 4.08
N VAL A 366 3.06 -16.54 3.21
CA VAL A 366 2.20 -16.09 2.11
C VAL A 366 1.98 -17.17 1.06
N TRP A 367 3.01 -17.94 0.73
CA TRP A 367 2.89 -19.03 -0.26
C TRP A 367 2.07 -20.21 0.26
N SER A 368 1.98 -20.37 1.59
CA SER A 368 1.18 -21.43 2.20
C SER A 368 -0.29 -21.03 2.42
N HIS A 369 -0.61 -19.73 2.58
CA HIS A 369 -1.93 -19.30 3.02
C HIS A 369 -2.64 -18.35 2.06
N PHE A 370 -1.91 -17.46 1.38
CA PHE A 370 -2.52 -16.47 0.49
C PHE A 370 -2.54 -16.90 -0.98
N MET A 371 -1.53 -17.65 -1.44
CA MET A 371 -1.50 -18.16 -2.81
C MET A 371 -2.62 -19.19 -3.01
N ASP A 372 -3.46 -18.96 -4.03
CA ASP A 372 -4.50 -19.90 -4.41
C ASP A 372 -3.94 -20.88 -5.45
N PRO A 373 -3.86 -22.19 -5.13
CA PRO A 373 -3.30 -23.17 -6.06
C PRO A 373 -4.19 -23.46 -7.27
N GLU A 374 -5.48 -23.13 -7.18
CA GLU A 374 -6.48 -23.48 -8.21
C GLU A 374 -6.76 -22.30 -9.15
N TYR A 375 -6.94 -21.09 -8.59
CA TYR A 375 -7.27 -19.89 -9.37
C TYR A 375 -6.17 -18.84 -9.24
N PRO A 376 -5.88 -18.08 -10.31
CA PRO A 376 -4.93 -16.96 -10.24
C PRO A 376 -5.35 -15.87 -9.25
N GLU A 377 -4.41 -15.01 -8.90
CA GLU A 377 -4.50 -13.99 -7.86
C GLU A 377 -4.61 -14.59 -6.45
N TRP A 378 -4.08 -13.88 -5.47
CA TRP A 378 -4.03 -14.32 -4.07
C TRP A 378 -5.36 -14.10 -3.35
N PHE A 379 -5.66 -14.92 -2.35
CA PHE A 379 -6.70 -14.60 -1.37
C PHE A 379 -6.38 -13.29 -0.66
N GLY A 380 -7.42 -12.56 -0.23
CA GLY A 380 -7.24 -11.27 0.42
C GLY A 380 -7.36 -11.33 1.93
N TYR A 381 -8.17 -12.25 2.44
CA TYR A 381 -8.66 -12.21 3.81
C TYR A 381 -8.59 -13.58 4.45
N LEU A 382 -7.75 -13.70 5.46
CA LEU A 382 -7.64 -14.90 6.28
C LEU A 382 -8.08 -14.60 7.71
N ASN A 383 -8.61 -15.60 8.39
CA ASN A 383 -8.83 -15.51 9.84
C ASN A 383 -7.48 -15.60 10.60
N ARG A 384 -7.51 -15.47 11.92
CA ARG A 384 -6.29 -15.54 12.74
C ARG A 384 -5.47 -16.81 12.53
N ARG A 385 -6.14 -17.95 12.23
CA ARG A 385 -5.49 -19.26 12.04
C ARG A 385 -4.89 -19.45 10.64
N GLY A 386 -5.05 -18.45 9.74
CA GLY A 386 -4.58 -18.54 8.37
C GLY A 386 -5.58 -19.23 7.41
N GLU A 387 -6.81 -19.50 7.85
CA GLU A 387 -7.84 -20.07 6.98
C GLU A 387 -8.54 -18.96 6.18
N VAL A 388 -8.90 -19.27 4.93
CA VAL A 388 -9.54 -18.28 4.02
C VAL A 388 -10.93 -17.88 4.54
N LEU A 389 -11.11 -16.58 4.80
CA LEU A 389 -12.39 -16.00 5.21
C LEU A 389 -13.27 -15.66 4.00
N LEU A 390 -12.67 -15.03 2.98
CA LEU A 390 -13.34 -14.63 1.77
C LEU A 390 -12.54 -15.16 0.57
N THR A 391 -13.22 -15.83 -0.33
CA THR A 391 -12.60 -16.42 -1.53
C THR A 391 -12.46 -15.43 -2.68
N LEU A 392 -13.15 -14.29 -2.63
CA LEU A 392 -13.13 -13.27 -3.68
C LEU A 392 -11.69 -12.75 -3.94
N LYS A 393 -11.41 -12.45 -5.20
CA LYS A 393 -10.09 -11.98 -5.63
C LYS A 393 -9.97 -10.45 -5.60
N GLY A 394 -11.10 -9.77 -5.69
CA GLY A 394 -11.17 -8.33 -5.62
C GLY A 394 -12.45 -7.83 -4.96
N GLY A 395 -12.52 -6.54 -4.65
CA GLY A 395 -13.67 -5.93 -3.99
C GLY A 395 -13.52 -4.44 -3.82
N LYS A 396 -14.19 -3.89 -2.81
CA LYS A 396 -14.08 -2.48 -2.44
C LYS A 396 -12.67 -2.10 -1.95
N TRP A 397 -11.93 -3.05 -1.37
CA TRP A 397 -10.65 -2.80 -0.72
C TRP A 397 -9.45 -3.44 -1.43
N LYS A 398 -9.66 -4.57 -2.08
CA LYS A 398 -8.64 -5.31 -2.83
C LYS A 398 -8.87 -5.12 -4.34
N GLY A 399 -7.81 -4.78 -5.07
CA GLY A 399 -7.79 -4.62 -6.53
C GLY A 399 -6.40 -4.91 -7.08
N CYS A 400 -6.18 -4.62 -8.35
CA CYS A 400 -4.91 -4.82 -9.05
C CYS A 400 -3.84 -3.83 -8.57
N PHE A 401 -3.27 -4.05 -7.38
CA PHE A 401 -2.27 -3.13 -6.82
C PHE A 401 -1.25 -3.80 -5.88
N HIS A 402 -1.61 -4.10 -4.62
CA HIS A 402 -0.63 -4.57 -3.64
C HIS A 402 0.05 -5.87 -4.06
N VAL A 403 -0.71 -6.88 -4.51
CA VAL A 403 -0.13 -8.16 -4.95
C VAL A 403 0.76 -7.95 -6.17
N PRO A 404 0.29 -7.42 -7.30
CA PRO A 404 1.17 -7.25 -8.47
C PRO A 404 2.32 -6.26 -8.22
N ARG A 405 2.11 -5.16 -7.47
CA ARG A 405 3.19 -4.24 -7.07
C ARG A 405 4.26 -4.96 -6.25
N GLY A 406 3.81 -5.73 -5.28
CA GLY A 406 4.72 -6.44 -4.39
C GLY A 406 5.50 -7.52 -5.11
N LEU A 407 4.84 -8.35 -5.90
CA LEU A 407 5.51 -9.36 -6.73
C LEU A 407 6.57 -8.72 -7.64
N MET A 408 6.23 -7.59 -8.29
CA MET A 408 7.17 -6.84 -9.13
C MET A 408 8.37 -6.34 -8.33
N GLN A 409 8.16 -5.67 -7.21
CA GLN A 409 9.25 -5.09 -6.43
C GLN A 409 10.14 -6.16 -5.79
N VAL A 410 9.54 -7.26 -5.33
CA VAL A 410 10.28 -8.38 -4.73
C VAL A 410 11.18 -9.05 -5.78
N TYR A 411 10.63 -9.47 -6.95
CA TYR A 411 11.48 -10.14 -7.93
C TYR A 411 12.60 -9.24 -8.47
N GLN A 412 12.32 -7.96 -8.71
CA GLN A 412 13.34 -7.02 -9.17
C GLN A 412 14.45 -6.80 -8.13
N THR A 413 14.08 -6.79 -6.83
CA THR A 413 15.05 -6.69 -5.75
C THR A 413 15.90 -7.95 -5.63
N LEU A 414 15.28 -9.12 -5.74
CA LEU A 414 15.99 -10.41 -5.74
C LEU A 414 16.94 -10.56 -6.95
N GLU A 415 16.53 -10.12 -8.15
CA GLU A 415 17.40 -10.08 -9.34
C GLU A 415 18.64 -9.18 -9.10
N ARG A 416 18.45 -8.01 -8.44
CA ARG A 416 19.58 -7.13 -8.10
C ARG A 416 20.52 -7.71 -7.05
N ILE A 417 19.98 -8.45 -6.07
CA ILE A 417 20.78 -9.16 -5.07
C ILE A 417 21.58 -10.27 -5.75
N ALA A 418 20.93 -11.11 -6.55
CA ALA A 418 21.58 -12.20 -7.29
C ALA A 418 22.71 -11.71 -8.21
N ALA A 419 22.54 -10.54 -8.83
CA ALA A 419 23.55 -9.94 -9.71
C ALA A 419 24.79 -9.43 -8.97
N LYS A 420 24.75 -9.25 -7.64
CA LYS A 420 25.87 -8.79 -6.80
C LYS A 420 26.67 -9.94 -6.18
N GLU A 421 26.15 -11.16 -6.21
CA GLU A 421 26.78 -12.38 -5.70
C GLU A 421 27.53 -13.15 -6.81
#